data_17a919b3eb63134c82afa856ff794701
#
_entry.id   17a919b3eb63134c82afa856ff794701
#
_cell.length_a   1.000
_cell.length_b   1.000
_cell.length_c   1.000
_cell.angle_alpha   90.00
_cell.angle_beta   90.00
_cell.angle_gamma   90.00
#
_symmetry.space_group_name_H-M   'P 1'
#
loop_
_entity.id
_entity.type
_entity.pdbx_description
1 polymer ?
#
loop_
_entity_poly.entity_id
_entity_poly.type
_entity_poly.pdbx_seq_one_letter_code
_entity_poly.pdbx_strand_id
1 'polypeptide(L)'
;MSIAASVLPEFDQEMATTRTMLERVPETRAQWTPHIKSWTLGELASHIGNLPRLGLIAMEADELDVSDSGGGRSPAFDSTANLIRTFDENVRRARAAIESASDSDMMEPWTLRRGGRTVWTLPRAAVLRSFILSHMIHHRGQLSVYLRLNDVPLPSVYGPSADTKG
;
A
#
# COMPACT_ATOMS: atom_id res chain seq x y z
N MET A 1 3.94 -5.58 -25.97
CA MET A 1 4.20 -5.52 -24.48
C MET A 1 2.86 -5.71 -23.82
N SER A 2 2.71 -6.66 -22.89
CA SER A 2 1.45 -6.86 -22.16
C SER A 2 1.22 -5.74 -21.15
N ILE A 3 -0.03 -5.55 -20.72
CA ILE A 3 -0.38 -4.59 -19.66
C ILE A 3 0.37 -4.92 -18.38
N ALA A 4 0.43 -6.21 -17.99
CA ALA A 4 1.20 -6.66 -16.84
C ALA A 4 2.68 -6.24 -16.93
N ALA A 5 3.32 -6.47 -18.06
CA ALA A 5 4.73 -6.09 -18.29
C ALA A 5 4.96 -4.57 -18.24
N SER A 6 3.94 -3.73 -18.48
CA SER A 6 4.05 -2.28 -18.34
C SER A 6 3.86 -1.79 -16.89
N VAL A 7 3.11 -2.52 -16.07
CA VAL A 7 2.80 -2.14 -14.67
C VAL A 7 3.86 -2.66 -13.69
N LEU A 8 4.40 -3.85 -13.93
CA LEU A 8 5.32 -4.52 -12.99
C LEU A 8 6.57 -3.71 -12.63
N PRO A 9 7.27 -3.03 -13.56
CA PRO A 9 8.45 -2.25 -13.17
C PRO A 9 8.12 -1.12 -12.18
N GLU A 10 6.99 -0.42 -12.37
CA GLU A 10 6.51 0.60 -11.43
C GLU A 10 6.12 -0.03 -10.09
N PHE A 11 5.37 -1.14 -10.13
CA PHE A 11 4.99 -1.88 -8.93
C PHE A 11 6.22 -2.27 -8.11
N ASP A 12 7.21 -2.91 -8.73
CA ASP A 12 8.42 -3.37 -8.06
C ASP A 12 9.20 -2.20 -7.43
N GLN A 13 9.35 -1.09 -8.16
CA GLN A 13 10.02 0.12 -7.65
C GLN A 13 9.27 0.74 -6.47
N GLU A 14 7.95 0.90 -6.58
CA GLU A 14 7.16 1.52 -5.51
C GLU A 14 7.13 0.65 -4.25
N MET A 15 7.04 -0.68 -4.39
CA MET A 15 7.10 -1.61 -3.27
C MET A 15 8.46 -1.59 -2.59
N ALA A 16 9.57 -1.65 -3.37
CA ALA A 16 10.92 -1.57 -2.81
C ALA A 16 11.14 -0.26 -2.03
N THR A 17 10.73 0.89 -2.59
CA THR A 17 10.84 2.19 -1.94
C THR A 17 9.97 2.25 -0.67
N THR A 18 8.76 1.71 -0.72
CA THR A 18 7.86 1.68 0.45
C THR A 18 8.43 0.82 1.58
N ARG A 19 9.03 -0.32 1.24
CA ARG A 19 9.69 -1.20 2.20
C ARG A 19 10.75 -0.47 3.01
N THR A 20 11.64 0.29 2.35
CA THR A 20 12.69 1.06 3.03
C THR A 20 12.14 2.12 4.01
N MET A 21 10.95 2.64 3.73
CA MET A 21 10.25 3.57 4.61
C MET A 21 9.63 2.85 5.82
N LEU A 22 9.01 1.69 5.60
CA LEU A 22 8.40 0.88 6.66
C LEU A 22 9.44 0.34 7.66
N GLU A 23 10.65 0.01 7.19
CA GLU A 23 11.77 -0.43 8.04
C GLU A 23 12.18 0.61 9.09
N ARG A 24 11.80 1.87 8.88
CA ARG A 24 12.15 2.99 9.77
C ARG A 24 11.10 3.29 10.83
N VAL A 25 10.00 2.57 10.85
CA VAL A 25 8.92 2.80 11.83
C VAL A 25 9.39 2.41 13.24
N PRO A 26 9.54 3.39 14.17
CA PRO A 26 9.97 3.08 15.52
C PRO A 26 8.82 2.52 16.35
N GLU A 27 8.96 1.29 16.86
CA GLU A 27 7.95 0.60 17.66
C GLU A 27 7.53 1.41 18.89
N THR A 28 8.49 2.10 19.53
CA THR A 28 8.25 2.94 20.70
C THR A 28 7.37 4.16 20.42
N ARG A 29 7.17 4.50 19.15
CA ARG A 29 6.33 5.61 18.68
C ARG A 29 5.05 5.17 17.98
N ALA A 30 4.72 3.88 18.00
CA ALA A 30 3.56 3.35 17.27
C ALA A 30 2.25 4.05 17.65
N GLN A 31 2.10 4.50 18.89
CA GLN A 31 0.90 5.21 19.38
C GLN A 31 0.95 6.74 19.18
N TRP A 32 2.06 7.27 18.63
CA TRP A 32 2.17 8.71 18.36
C TRP A 32 1.25 9.12 17.20
N THR A 33 0.67 10.29 17.31
CA THR A 33 -0.17 10.90 16.27
C THR A 33 0.14 12.39 16.11
N PRO A 34 0.18 12.94 14.89
CA PRO A 34 0.40 14.37 14.68
C PRO A 34 -0.82 15.23 15.08
N HIS A 35 -2.00 14.63 15.13
CA HIS A 35 -3.25 15.32 15.47
C HIS A 35 -4.28 14.30 15.96
N ILE A 36 -5.16 14.71 16.90
CA ILE A 36 -6.18 13.82 17.51
C ILE A 36 -7.15 13.18 16.49
N LYS A 37 -7.31 13.78 15.31
CA LYS A 37 -8.15 13.23 14.22
C LYS A 37 -7.36 12.39 13.20
N SER A 38 -6.05 12.27 13.36
CA SER A 38 -5.19 11.50 12.47
C SER A 38 -4.99 10.09 13.00
N TRP A 39 -4.63 9.18 12.12
CA TRP A 39 -4.16 7.86 12.52
C TRP A 39 -2.88 7.96 13.36
N THR A 40 -2.66 6.99 14.20
CA THR A 40 -1.36 6.80 14.84
C THR A 40 -0.31 6.36 13.81
N LEU A 41 0.96 6.50 14.14
CA LEU A 41 2.06 6.03 13.30
C LEU A 41 1.93 4.53 12.99
N GLY A 42 1.59 3.72 13.98
CA GLY A 42 1.40 2.28 13.82
C GLY A 42 0.20 1.94 12.93
N GLU A 43 -0.93 2.66 13.05
CA GLU A 43 -2.09 2.45 12.19
C GLU A 43 -1.78 2.80 10.73
N LEU A 44 -1.09 3.92 10.48
CA LEU A 44 -0.69 4.32 9.15
C LEU A 44 0.29 3.31 8.53
N ALA A 45 1.30 2.88 9.31
CA ALA A 45 2.27 1.89 8.87
C ALA A 45 1.61 0.53 8.54
N SER A 46 0.71 0.05 9.41
CA SER A 46 -0.05 -1.19 9.19
C SER A 46 -0.95 -1.09 7.97
N HIS A 47 -1.58 0.06 7.74
CA HIS A 47 -2.37 0.31 6.54
C HIS A 47 -1.51 0.18 5.28
N ILE A 48 -0.36 0.85 5.23
CA ILE A 48 0.59 0.77 4.12
C ILE A 48 1.06 -0.69 3.91
N GLY A 49 1.41 -1.40 4.99
CA GLY A 49 1.85 -2.80 4.95
C GLY A 49 0.80 -3.76 4.35
N ASN A 50 -0.47 -3.40 4.40
CA ASN A 50 -1.57 -4.20 3.87
C ASN A 50 -2.06 -3.76 2.48
N LEU A 51 -1.66 -2.61 1.97
CA LEU A 51 -2.11 -2.14 0.66
C LEU A 51 -1.80 -3.10 -0.50
N PRO A 52 -0.63 -3.79 -0.57
CA PRO A 52 -0.39 -4.74 -1.65
C PRO A 52 -1.38 -5.91 -1.67
N ARG A 53 -1.96 -6.29 -0.52
CA ARG A 53 -3.04 -7.29 -0.46
C ARG A 53 -4.28 -6.87 -1.26
N LEU A 54 -4.58 -5.56 -1.32
CA LEU A 54 -5.68 -5.09 -2.17
C LEU A 54 -5.38 -5.31 -3.66
N GLY A 55 -4.11 -5.23 -4.06
CA GLY A 55 -3.67 -5.59 -5.42
C GLY A 55 -3.93 -7.06 -5.73
N LEU A 56 -3.65 -7.97 -4.78
CA LEU A 56 -3.99 -9.38 -4.90
C LEU A 56 -5.51 -9.58 -5.04
N ILE A 57 -6.31 -8.94 -4.17
CA ILE A 57 -7.78 -9.03 -4.24
C ILE A 57 -8.31 -8.50 -5.57
N ALA A 58 -7.72 -7.41 -6.10
CA ALA A 58 -8.11 -6.87 -7.39
C ALA A 58 -7.84 -7.84 -8.56
N MET A 59 -6.90 -8.77 -8.41
CA MET A 59 -6.59 -9.77 -9.44
C MET A 59 -7.37 -11.08 -9.26
N GLU A 60 -7.71 -11.47 -8.03
CA GLU A 60 -8.30 -12.77 -7.72
C GLU A 60 -9.84 -12.74 -7.53
N ALA A 61 -10.42 -11.57 -7.25
CA ALA A 61 -11.86 -11.39 -7.04
C ALA A 61 -12.40 -10.33 -8.00
N ASP A 62 -13.72 -10.28 -8.18
CA ASP A 62 -14.38 -9.30 -9.06
C ASP A 62 -14.81 -8.04 -8.30
N GLU A 63 -14.85 -8.10 -6.98
CA GLU A 63 -15.25 -6.99 -6.14
C GLU A 63 -14.65 -7.06 -4.72
N LEU A 64 -14.68 -5.94 -4.02
CA LEU A 64 -14.42 -5.84 -2.60
C LEU A 64 -15.50 -4.98 -1.95
N ASP A 65 -16.17 -5.50 -0.92
CA ASP A 65 -17.05 -4.70 -0.07
C ASP A 65 -16.30 -4.25 1.20
N VAL A 66 -16.07 -2.95 1.30
CA VAL A 66 -15.56 -2.32 2.52
C VAL A 66 -16.77 -1.86 3.35
N SER A 67 -17.28 -2.75 4.19
CA SER A 67 -18.39 -2.41 5.09
C SER A 67 -17.95 -1.40 6.16
N ASP A 68 -18.89 -0.57 6.64
CA ASP A 68 -18.64 0.38 7.74
C ASP A 68 -18.25 -0.31 9.07
N SER A 69 -18.45 -1.62 9.17
CA SER A 69 -18.09 -2.46 10.32
C SER A 69 -16.60 -2.86 10.39
N GLY A 70 -15.72 -2.22 9.62
CA GLY A 70 -14.27 -2.42 9.73
C GLY A 70 -13.64 -3.35 8.71
N GLY A 71 -14.34 -3.73 7.63
CA GLY A 71 -13.82 -4.59 6.56
C GLY A 71 -12.63 -4.05 5.78
N GLY A 72 -12.22 -2.80 6.03
CA GLY A 72 -11.01 -2.19 5.48
C GLY A 72 -9.94 -1.90 6.52
N ARG A 73 -10.14 -2.27 7.80
CA ARG A 73 -9.12 -2.03 8.83
C ARG A 73 -7.96 -3.00 8.69
N SER A 74 -6.77 -2.43 8.64
CA SER A 74 -5.53 -3.20 8.74
C SER A 74 -5.39 -3.82 10.13
N PRO A 75 -4.68 -4.96 10.26
CA PRO A 75 -4.31 -5.49 11.57
C PRO A 75 -3.65 -4.43 12.44
N ALA A 76 -3.80 -4.52 13.76
CA ALA A 76 -3.11 -3.64 14.68
C ALA A 76 -1.59 -3.80 14.50
N PHE A 77 -0.85 -2.69 14.60
CA PHE A 77 0.61 -2.72 14.62
C PHE A 77 1.09 -3.41 15.90
N ASP A 78 1.96 -4.40 15.76
CA ASP A 78 2.61 -5.09 16.89
C ASP A 78 4.14 -4.87 16.91
N SER A 79 4.80 -5.05 15.76
CA SER A 79 6.23 -4.85 15.61
C SER A 79 6.62 -4.50 14.18
N THR A 80 7.75 -3.82 14.00
CA THR A 80 8.31 -3.50 12.69
C THR A 80 8.69 -4.78 11.93
N ALA A 81 9.21 -5.78 12.63
CA ALA A 81 9.54 -7.08 12.02
C ALA A 81 8.30 -7.77 11.42
N ASN A 82 7.18 -7.79 12.15
CA ASN A 82 5.93 -8.37 11.66
C ASN A 82 5.32 -7.54 10.51
N LEU A 83 5.39 -6.21 10.61
CA LEU A 83 4.97 -5.29 9.55
C LEU A 83 5.69 -5.59 8.22
N ILE A 84 7.02 -5.70 8.25
CA ILE A 84 7.85 -6.00 7.08
C ILE A 84 7.54 -7.38 6.52
N ARG A 85 7.44 -8.40 7.37
CA ARG A 85 7.07 -9.76 6.94
C ARG A 85 5.72 -9.80 6.24
N THR A 86 4.73 -9.11 6.79
CA THR A 86 3.37 -9.03 6.21
C THR A 86 3.39 -8.28 4.88
N PHE A 87 4.11 -7.17 4.81
CA PHE A 87 4.29 -6.41 3.58
C PHE A 87 4.94 -7.25 2.48
N ASP A 88 6.08 -7.89 2.78
CA ASP A 88 6.84 -8.71 1.83
C ASP A 88 5.99 -9.87 1.28
N GLU A 89 5.22 -10.55 2.13
CA GLU A 89 4.32 -11.61 1.70
C GLU A 89 3.19 -11.09 0.81
N ASN A 90 2.57 -9.96 1.16
CA ASN A 90 1.53 -9.34 0.37
C ASN A 90 2.07 -8.88 -1.01
N VAL A 91 3.26 -8.28 -1.04
CA VAL A 91 3.94 -7.87 -2.29
C VAL A 91 4.21 -9.07 -3.18
N ARG A 92 4.81 -10.14 -2.63
CA ARG A 92 5.13 -11.35 -3.37
C ARG A 92 3.89 -11.96 -4.04
N ARG A 93 2.78 -12.05 -3.30
CA ARG A 93 1.52 -12.62 -3.81
C ARG A 93 0.86 -11.72 -4.86
N ALA A 94 0.78 -10.41 -4.59
CA ALA A 94 0.21 -9.46 -5.54
C ALA A 94 1.02 -9.42 -6.84
N ARG A 95 2.37 -9.39 -6.74
CA ARG A 95 3.26 -9.43 -7.89
C ARG A 95 3.04 -10.65 -8.77
N ALA A 96 2.96 -11.83 -8.16
CA ALA A 96 2.72 -13.09 -8.90
C ALA A 96 1.35 -13.08 -9.62
N ALA A 97 0.31 -12.57 -8.96
CA ALA A 97 -1.02 -12.45 -9.57
C ALA A 97 -1.02 -11.46 -10.76
N ILE A 98 -0.33 -10.32 -10.63
CA ILE A 98 -0.17 -9.36 -11.73
C ILE A 98 0.60 -9.99 -12.90
N GLU A 99 1.69 -10.68 -12.62
CA GLU A 99 2.58 -11.29 -13.63
C GLU A 99 1.88 -12.37 -14.46
N SER A 100 0.99 -13.14 -13.82
CA SER A 100 0.24 -14.22 -14.48
C SER A 100 -0.98 -13.75 -15.28
N ALA A 101 -1.41 -12.49 -15.11
CA ALA A 101 -2.62 -11.99 -15.74
C ALA A 101 -2.43 -11.69 -17.23
N SER A 102 -3.40 -12.11 -18.03
CA SER A 102 -3.50 -11.73 -19.43
C SER A 102 -3.98 -10.27 -19.58
N ASP A 103 -3.81 -9.71 -20.79
CA ASP A 103 -4.38 -8.37 -21.10
C ASP A 103 -5.92 -8.37 -20.99
N SER A 104 -6.56 -9.50 -21.27
CA SER A 104 -8.00 -9.66 -21.07
C SER A 104 -8.38 -9.56 -19.61
N ASP A 105 -7.66 -10.28 -18.71
CA ASP A 105 -7.90 -10.23 -17.27
C ASP A 105 -7.69 -8.82 -16.72
N MET A 106 -6.67 -8.11 -17.21
CA MET A 106 -6.38 -6.73 -16.81
C MET A 106 -7.48 -5.75 -17.21
N MET A 107 -8.25 -6.05 -18.24
CA MET A 107 -9.36 -5.21 -18.73
C MET A 107 -10.70 -5.60 -18.12
N GLU A 108 -10.80 -6.72 -17.40
CA GLU A 108 -12.03 -7.11 -16.72
C GLU A 108 -12.46 -6.06 -15.68
N PRO A 109 -13.78 -5.80 -15.54
CA PRO A 109 -14.29 -4.85 -14.57
C PRO A 109 -14.10 -5.37 -13.14
N TRP A 110 -13.69 -4.48 -12.26
CA TRP A 110 -13.61 -4.71 -10.82
C TRP A 110 -14.39 -3.65 -10.04
N THR A 111 -15.12 -4.06 -9.01
CA THR A 111 -16.07 -3.18 -8.30
C THR A 111 -15.67 -2.99 -6.85
N LEU A 112 -15.54 -1.73 -6.41
CA LEU A 112 -15.52 -1.39 -5.00
C LEU A 112 -16.95 -1.16 -4.51
N ARG A 113 -17.32 -1.82 -3.40
CA ARG A 113 -18.59 -1.62 -2.70
C ARG A 113 -18.37 -1.11 -1.27
N ARG A 114 -19.42 -0.52 -0.74
CA ARG A 114 -19.52 -0.17 0.67
C ARG A 114 -20.91 -0.51 1.17
N GLY A 115 -21.01 -1.52 2.04
CA GLY A 115 -22.29 -2.00 2.57
C GLY A 115 -23.26 -2.40 1.46
N GLY A 116 -22.82 -3.18 0.49
CA GLY A 116 -23.59 -3.63 -0.67
C GLY A 116 -23.81 -2.59 -1.79
N ARG A 117 -23.45 -1.31 -1.55
CA ARG A 117 -23.61 -0.25 -2.57
C ARG A 117 -22.34 -0.12 -3.40
N THR A 118 -22.47 -0.05 -4.72
CA THR A 118 -21.35 0.23 -5.62
C THR A 118 -20.83 1.64 -5.38
N VAL A 119 -19.54 1.76 -5.09
CA VAL A 119 -18.82 3.04 -5.01
C VAL A 119 -18.32 3.43 -6.40
N TRP A 120 -17.63 2.51 -7.07
CA TRP A 120 -17.20 2.63 -8.47
C TRP A 120 -16.86 1.25 -9.06
N THR A 121 -16.78 1.18 -10.38
CA THR A 121 -16.31 0.03 -11.16
C THR A 121 -15.30 0.52 -12.17
N LEU A 122 -14.12 -0.12 -12.23
CA LEU A 122 -13.02 0.20 -13.13
C LEU A 122 -12.38 -1.09 -13.67
N PRO A 123 -11.70 -1.05 -14.83
CA PRO A 123 -10.84 -2.16 -15.25
C PRO A 123 -9.76 -2.44 -14.20
N ARG A 124 -9.37 -3.71 -13.99
CA ARG A 124 -8.35 -4.13 -13.01
C ARG A 124 -7.03 -3.36 -13.17
N ALA A 125 -6.59 -3.10 -14.40
CA ALA A 125 -5.40 -2.27 -14.66
C ALA A 125 -5.52 -0.86 -14.09
N ALA A 126 -6.69 -0.23 -14.22
CA ALA A 126 -6.96 1.08 -13.64
C ALA A 126 -7.03 1.03 -12.11
N VAL A 127 -7.58 -0.05 -11.55
CA VAL A 127 -7.59 -0.28 -10.10
C VAL A 127 -6.17 -0.40 -9.56
N LEU A 128 -5.31 -1.20 -10.18
CA LEU A 128 -3.90 -1.33 -9.80
C LEU A 128 -3.21 0.03 -9.79
N ARG A 129 -3.39 0.83 -10.84
CA ARG A 129 -2.71 2.12 -10.98
C ARG A 129 -3.24 3.17 -10.01
N SER A 130 -4.56 3.36 -9.95
CA SER A 130 -5.16 4.46 -9.18
C SER A 130 -5.42 4.09 -7.72
N PHE A 131 -5.96 2.90 -7.45
CA PHE A 131 -6.39 2.50 -6.11
C PHE A 131 -5.31 1.79 -5.32
N ILE A 132 -4.30 1.18 -5.97
CA ILE A 132 -3.20 0.52 -5.26
C ILE A 132 -1.94 1.40 -5.26
N LEU A 133 -1.35 1.69 -6.42
CA LEU A 133 -0.08 2.41 -6.50
C LEU A 133 -0.22 3.87 -6.03
N SER A 134 -1.17 4.62 -6.55
CA SER A 134 -1.38 6.01 -6.12
C SER A 134 -1.75 6.12 -4.64
N HIS A 135 -2.53 5.17 -4.10
CA HIS A 135 -2.89 5.07 -2.69
C HIS A 135 -1.65 4.79 -1.82
N MET A 136 -0.80 3.85 -2.26
CA MET A 136 0.48 3.57 -1.61
C MET A 136 1.38 4.80 -1.57
N ILE A 137 1.56 5.48 -2.70
CA ILE A 137 2.38 6.70 -2.83
C ILE A 137 1.85 7.80 -1.89
N HIS A 138 0.51 7.99 -1.85
CA HIS A 138 -0.14 8.96 -0.97
C HIS A 138 0.18 8.69 0.51
N HIS A 139 -0.06 7.48 1.01
CA HIS A 139 0.19 7.15 2.41
C HIS A 139 1.67 7.08 2.76
N ARG A 140 2.53 6.65 1.84
CA ARG A 140 3.98 6.72 2.02
C ARG A 140 4.46 8.17 2.19
N GLY A 141 3.89 9.11 1.42
CA GLY A 141 4.15 10.54 1.60
C GLY A 141 3.75 11.04 2.99
N GLN A 142 2.59 10.60 3.51
CA GLN A 142 2.18 10.90 4.89
C GLN A 142 3.14 10.27 5.91
N LEU A 143 3.53 9.01 5.71
CA LEU A 143 4.46 8.30 6.61
C LEU A 143 5.81 9.03 6.70
N SER A 144 6.31 9.57 5.58
CA SER A 144 7.57 10.34 5.59
C SER A 144 7.50 11.55 6.52
N VAL A 145 6.36 12.26 6.53
CA VAL A 145 6.13 13.38 7.45
C VAL A 145 6.05 12.89 8.91
N TYR A 146 5.34 11.79 9.17
CA TYR A 146 5.23 11.22 10.51
C TYR A 146 6.61 10.80 11.07
N LEU A 147 7.42 10.14 10.25
CA LEU A 147 8.77 9.74 10.63
C LEU A 147 9.65 10.97 10.91
N ARG A 148 9.59 12.01 10.07
CA ARG A 148 10.34 13.25 10.26
C ARG A 148 9.96 13.95 11.57
N LEU A 149 8.69 14.01 11.90
CA LEU A 149 8.20 14.60 13.15
C LEU A 149 8.61 13.79 14.41
N ASN A 150 9.10 12.58 14.23
CA ASN A 150 9.66 11.73 15.27
C ASN A 150 11.20 11.63 15.18
N ASP A 151 11.87 12.56 14.49
CA ASP A 151 13.33 12.64 14.33
C ASP A 151 13.95 11.38 13.69
N VAL A 152 13.17 10.63 12.91
CA VAL A 152 13.65 9.45 12.19
C VAL A 152 14.28 9.87 10.86
N PRO A 153 15.53 9.48 10.56
CA PRO A 153 16.16 9.74 9.28
C PRO A 153 15.40 9.09 8.12
N LEU A 154 15.19 9.84 7.03
CA LEU A 154 14.42 9.38 5.88
C LEU A 154 15.31 8.83 4.77
N PRO A 155 14.92 7.71 4.12
CA PRO A 155 15.59 7.24 2.91
C PRO A 155 15.30 8.17 1.72
N SER A 156 16.09 8.02 0.65
CA SER A 156 15.73 8.56 -0.66
C SER A 156 14.45 7.89 -1.19
N VAL A 157 13.60 8.64 -1.86
CA VAL A 157 12.38 8.12 -2.50
C VAL A 157 12.45 8.34 -4.01
N TYR A 158 12.18 9.55 -4.52
CA TYR A 158 12.36 9.94 -5.93
C TYR A 158 13.56 10.85 -6.11
N GLY A 159 14.27 11.13 -5.03
CA GLY A 159 15.46 11.96 -4.98
C GLY A 159 16.07 11.91 -3.59
N PRO A 160 17.21 12.58 -3.36
CA PRO A 160 17.87 12.56 -2.06
C PRO A 160 16.99 13.22 -0.98
N SER A 161 17.09 12.70 0.25
CA SER A 161 16.56 13.35 1.43
C SER A 161 17.66 14.20 2.10
N ALA A 162 17.29 14.97 3.13
CA ALA A 162 18.29 15.70 3.95
C ALA A 162 19.25 14.73 4.70
N ASP A 163 18.89 13.47 4.82
CA ASP A 163 19.64 12.44 5.56
C ASP A 163 20.45 11.53 4.64
N THR A 164 20.27 11.62 3.32
CA THR A 164 20.98 10.82 2.33
C THR A 164 21.86 11.72 1.46
N LYS A 165 23.15 11.43 1.41
CA LYS A 165 24.04 12.06 0.45
C LYS A 165 23.68 11.59 -0.96
N GLY A 166 23.52 12.52 -1.91
CA GLY A 166 23.38 12.21 -3.33
C GLY A 166 24.64 11.58 -3.90
#